data_39fa596396cb094bafd3571cb633116f
#
_entry.id   39fa596396cb094bafd3571cb633116f
#
_cell.length_a   1.000
_cell.length_b   1.000
_cell.length_c   1.000
_cell.angle_alpha   90.00
_cell.angle_beta   90.00
_cell.angle_gamma   90.00
#
_symmetry.space_group_name_H-M   'P 1'
#
loop_
_entity.id
_entity.type
_entity.pdbx_description
1 polymer ?
#
loop_
_entity_poly.entity_id
_entity_poly.type
_entity_poly.pdbx_seq_one_letter_code
_entity_poly.pdbx_strand_id
1 'polypeptide(L)'
;MTAASSSPRPDHQRVVVTGLGAITNLGRDVPTIWSALQSGKSGIDTIQCFDQAESVWSCKVAGEVRDWTPAPVVDDKAARRMDRYCQLAMWAAEEAVQDSGFDFTTGDPYRHGVVVGSGIGGISTIEQGIEKLHESGPRRISPFTVPRLMLNSAAGNISIRHGLKGPNSAIGTACATGGHNILSACDLIRLGRADVMLSLIHISEPTRPPE
;
A
#
# COMPACT_ATOMS: atom_id res chain seq x y z
N MET A 1 28.81 -16.67 19.87
CA MET A 1 28.11 -17.11 18.65
C MET A 1 28.81 -16.47 17.47
N THR A 2 29.63 -17.22 16.78
CA THR A 2 30.32 -16.79 15.56
C THR A 2 29.31 -16.68 14.42
N ALA A 3 29.14 -15.48 13.86
CA ALA A 3 28.35 -15.30 12.65
C ALA A 3 28.89 -16.20 11.54
N ALA A 4 28.12 -17.15 11.09
CA ALA A 4 28.48 -17.95 9.93
C ALA A 4 28.62 -17.01 8.74
N SER A 5 29.83 -16.90 8.17
CA SER A 5 30.06 -16.20 6.92
C SER A 5 29.34 -16.98 5.82
N SER A 6 28.11 -16.56 5.51
CA SER A 6 27.40 -17.11 4.35
C SER A 6 28.15 -16.66 3.10
N SER A 7 28.69 -17.60 2.34
CA SER A 7 29.18 -17.33 0.99
C SER A 7 28.11 -16.57 0.21
N PRO A 8 28.46 -15.57 -0.60
CA PRO A 8 27.48 -14.87 -1.42
C PRO A 8 26.73 -15.90 -2.29
N ARG A 9 25.41 -15.79 -2.34
CA ARG A 9 24.60 -16.70 -3.15
C ARG A 9 24.98 -16.56 -4.63
N PRO A 10 24.94 -17.63 -5.41
CA PRO A 10 25.14 -17.55 -6.86
C PRO A 10 24.20 -16.50 -7.47
N ASP A 11 24.65 -15.79 -8.50
CA ASP A 11 23.91 -14.68 -9.10
C ASP A 11 22.47 -15.04 -9.53
N HIS A 12 22.26 -16.26 -10.04
CA HIS A 12 20.92 -16.75 -10.42
C HIS A 12 19.96 -16.96 -9.23
N GLN A 13 20.46 -16.91 -8.00
CA GLN A 13 19.63 -16.99 -6.77
C GLN A 13 19.46 -15.63 -6.07
N ARG A 14 20.04 -14.57 -6.64
CA ARG A 14 19.94 -13.24 -6.07
C ARG A 14 18.68 -12.55 -6.61
N VAL A 15 17.88 -12.04 -5.70
CA VAL A 15 16.74 -11.15 -6.01
C VAL A 15 17.20 -9.74 -5.68
N VAL A 16 16.99 -8.81 -6.58
CA VAL A 16 17.40 -7.42 -6.46
C VAL A 16 16.18 -6.50 -6.50
N VAL A 17 16.27 -5.36 -5.85
CA VAL A 17 15.28 -4.28 -5.95
C VAL A 17 15.66 -3.42 -7.15
N THR A 18 14.77 -3.24 -8.10
CA THR A 18 15.00 -2.50 -9.34
C THR A 18 14.27 -1.17 -9.38
N GLY A 19 13.28 -0.95 -8.52
CA GLY A 19 12.55 0.30 -8.44
C GLY A 19 11.93 0.48 -7.06
N LEU A 20 11.81 1.73 -6.66
CA LEU A 20 11.24 2.16 -5.38
C LEU A 20 10.09 3.14 -5.64
N GLY A 21 9.05 3.08 -4.81
CA GLY A 21 7.97 4.04 -4.82
C GLY A 21 7.39 4.19 -3.42
N ALA A 22 7.08 5.41 -3.03
CA ALA A 22 6.56 5.69 -1.72
C ALA A 22 5.67 6.95 -1.69
N ILE A 23 4.71 6.95 -0.79
CA ILE A 23 3.94 8.13 -0.41
C ILE A 23 3.77 8.13 1.10
N THR A 24 4.12 9.25 1.72
CA THR A 24 4.05 9.44 3.18
C THR A 24 3.65 10.88 3.51
N ASN A 25 3.49 11.16 4.79
CA ASN A 25 3.32 12.52 5.31
C ASN A 25 4.54 13.45 5.10
N LEU A 26 5.69 12.91 4.67
CA LEU A 26 6.90 13.68 4.34
C LEU A 26 7.01 14.03 2.85
N GLY A 27 6.34 13.29 1.98
CA GLY A 27 6.41 13.50 0.54
C GLY A 27 5.57 12.50 -0.25
N ARG A 28 5.49 12.72 -1.56
CA ARG A 28 4.66 11.94 -2.49
C ARG A 28 5.48 11.11 -3.46
N ASP A 29 6.80 11.12 -3.27
CA ASP A 29 7.80 10.39 -4.05
C ASP A 29 9.02 10.09 -3.17
N VAL A 30 9.81 9.09 -3.57
CA VAL A 30 10.99 8.64 -2.81
C VAL A 30 12.04 9.74 -2.66
N PRO A 31 12.42 10.52 -3.68
CA PRO A 31 13.40 11.60 -3.52
C PRO A 31 13.00 12.66 -2.49
N THR A 32 11.74 13.12 -2.53
CA THR A 32 11.22 14.10 -1.57
C THR A 32 11.23 13.56 -0.14
N ILE A 33 10.76 12.32 0.06
CA ILE A 33 10.76 11.65 1.36
C ILE A 33 12.18 11.51 1.88
N TRP A 34 13.11 11.06 1.04
CA TRP A 34 14.50 10.86 1.42
C TRP A 34 15.19 12.17 1.84
N SER A 35 14.99 13.24 1.07
CA SER A 35 15.48 14.57 1.40
C SER A 35 14.92 15.09 2.73
N ALA A 36 13.63 14.89 2.98
CA ALA A 36 13.00 15.26 4.24
C ALA A 36 13.59 14.49 5.44
N LEU A 37 13.81 13.18 5.28
CA LEU A 37 14.43 12.34 6.30
C LEU A 37 15.88 12.79 6.60
N GLN A 38 16.68 13.06 5.56
CA GLN A 38 18.05 13.53 5.73
C GLN A 38 18.15 14.88 6.43
N SER A 39 17.16 15.76 6.21
CA SER A 39 17.08 17.07 6.88
C SER A 39 16.50 17.01 8.30
N GLY A 40 16.11 15.82 8.79
CA GLY A 40 15.48 15.65 10.11
C GLY A 40 14.07 16.22 10.19
N LYS A 41 13.37 16.42 9.06
CA LYS A 41 12.01 16.94 9.03
C LYS A 41 11.05 15.94 9.66
N SER A 42 10.20 16.41 10.58
CA SER A 42 9.07 15.64 11.08
C SER A 42 7.84 15.84 10.18
N GLY A 43 7.17 14.74 9.85
CA GLY A 43 5.86 14.79 9.20
C GLY A 43 4.70 14.62 10.20
N ILE A 44 4.99 14.53 11.49
CA ILE A 44 3.97 14.46 12.55
C ILE A 44 3.49 15.86 12.87
N ASP A 45 2.17 16.05 12.88
CA ASP A 45 1.52 17.32 13.12
C ASP A 45 0.14 17.09 13.75
N THR A 46 -0.56 18.16 14.13
CA THR A 46 -1.93 18.09 14.65
C THR A 46 -2.85 17.40 13.64
N ILE A 47 -3.68 16.47 14.10
CA ILE A 47 -4.65 15.74 13.25
C ILE A 47 -5.64 16.76 12.65
N GLN A 48 -5.92 16.63 11.35
CA GLN A 48 -6.88 17.46 10.61
C GLN A 48 -8.02 16.65 9.96
N CYS A 49 -7.90 15.33 9.89
CA CYS A 49 -8.91 14.49 9.25
C CYS A 49 -10.24 14.42 10.02
N PHE A 50 -10.26 14.84 11.30
CA PHE A 50 -11.46 14.99 12.11
C PHE A 50 -11.32 16.13 13.12
N ASP A 51 -12.46 16.66 13.61
CA ASP A 51 -12.48 17.73 14.60
C ASP A 51 -12.02 17.20 15.98
N GLN A 52 -11.05 17.88 16.57
CA GLN A 52 -10.50 17.58 17.89
C GLN A 52 -11.02 18.51 18.98
N ALA A 53 -12.02 19.36 18.69
CA ALA A 53 -12.53 20.36 19.65
C ALA A 53 -13.14 19.68 20.89
N GLU A 54 -13.56 18.45 20.80
CA GLU A 54 -13.97 17.66 21.95
C GLU A 54 -12.76 17.12 22.70
N SER A 55 -12.66 17.43 23.99
CA SER A 55 -11.56 17.08 24.88
C SER A 55 -11.37 15.58 25.15
N VAL A 56 -12.11 14.72 24.45
CA VAL A 56 -12.13 13.25 24.63
C VAL A 56 -10.88 12.58 24.08
N TRP A 57 -10.18 13.21 23.12
CA TRP A 57 -9.05 12.59 22.44
C TRP A 57 -7.73 12.82 23.16
N SER A 58 -7.12 11.75 23.65
CA SER A 58 -5.81 11.81 24.31
C SER A 58 -4.66 12.01 23.30
N CYS A 59 -4.78 11.48 22.07
CA CYS A 59 -3.80 11.67 21.00
C CYS A 59 -4.30 12.73 20.02
N LYS A 60 -3.50 13.79 19.83
CA LYS A 60 -3.85 14.94 18.97
C LYS A 60 -2.92 15.12 17.78
N VAL A 61 -1.98 14.20 17.58
CA VAL A 61 -0.96 14.30 16.53
C VAL A 61 -0.91 13.01 15.71
N ALA A 62 -0.67 13.15 14.41
CA ALA A 62 -0.52 12.04 13.49
C ALA A 62 0.32 12.41 12.27
N GLY A 63 0.75 11.39 11.52
CA GLY A 63 1.37 11.54 10.21
C GLY A 63 0.34 11.36 9.10
N GLU A 64 -0.33 12.43 8.68
CA GLU A 64 -1.37 12.39 7.65
C GLU A 64 -0.80 12.74 6.27
N VAL A 65 -1.20 12.04 5.23
CA VAL A 65 -0.96 12.42 3.83
C VAL A 65 -2.05 13.43 3.44
N ARG A 66 -1.73 14.74 3.57
CA ARG A 66 -2.65 15.86 3.34
C ARG A 66 -2.58 16.37 1.91
N ASP A 67 -3.60 17.12 1.48
CA ASP A 67 -3.63 17.84 0.19
C ASP A 67 -3.21 16.95 -1.00
N TRP A 68 -3.70 15.71 -1.00
CA TRP A 68 -3.36 14.71 -2.00
C TRP A 68 -4.61 14.12 -2.66
N THR A 69 -4.49 13.88 -3.93
CA THR A 69 -5.49 13.19 -4.75
C THR A 69 -4.82 12.04 -5.51
N PRO A 70 -5.51 10.93 -5.79
CA PRO A 70 -4.94 9.81 -6.52
C PRO A 70 -4.72 10.09 -8.03
N ALA A 71 -5.25 11.19 -8.56
CA ALA A 71 -4.99 11.58 -9.94
C ALA A 71 -3.53 12.04 -10.14
N PRO A 72 -2.91 11.75 -11.28
CA PRO A 72 -3.47 11.09 -12.46
C PRO A 72 -3.40 9.54 -12.43
N VAL A 73 -2.86 8.94 -11.38
CA VAL A 73 -2.66 7.47 -11.30
C VAL A 73 -3.99 6.73 -11.30
N VAL A 74 -4.96 7.24 -10.54
CA VAL A 74 -6.31 6.66 -10.44
C VAL A 74 -7.32 7.75 -10.79
N ASP A 75 -8.20 7.49 -11.75
CA ASP A 75 -9.28 8.42 -12.09
C ASP A 75 -10.36 8.46 -10.99
N ASP A 76 -11.18 9.52 -10.98
CA ASP A 76 -12.20 9.74 -9.97
C ASP A 76 -13.25 8.61 -9.87
N LYS A 77 -13.57 7.94 -10.97
CA LYS A 77 -14.53 6.85 -11.00
C LYS A 77 -13.94 5.59 -10.34
N ALA A 78 -12.69 5.28 -10.63
CA ALA A 78 -11.96 4.18 -10.01
C ALA A 78 -11.69 4.49 -8.53
N ALA A 79 -11.29 5.71 -8.19
CA ALA A 79 -11.02 6.14 -6.82
C ALA A 79 -12.22 5.93 -5.88
N ARG A 80 -13.45 6.23 -6.37
CA ARG A 80 -14.69 5.98 -5.60
C ARG A 80 -14.95 4.51 -5.28
N ARG A 81 -14.31 3.58 -6.00
CA ARG A 81 -14.42 2.12 -5.80
C ARG A 81 -13.27 1.54 -5.00
N MET A 82 -12.33 2.38 -4.56
CA MET A 82 -11.15 2.01 -3.77
C MET A 82 -11.22 2.71 -2.41
N ASP A 83 -10.78 2.01 -1.37
CA ASP A 83 -10.46 2.66 -0.10
C ASP A 83 -9.16 3.46 -0.24
N ARG A 84 -8.94 4.44 0.65
CA ARG A 84 -7.77 5.32 0.61
C ARG A 84 -6.45 4.56 0.63
N TYR A 85 -6.34 3.49 1.43
CA TYR A 85 -5.13 2.67 1.47
C TYR A 85 -4.78 2.08 0.10
N CYS A 86 -5.80 1.65 -0.66
CA CYS A 86 -5.61 1.12 -2.00
C CYS A 86 -5.16 2.21 -2.98
N GLN A 87 -5.71 3.42 -2.86
CA GLN A 87 -5.29 4.57 -3.70
C GLN A 87 -3.83 4.95 -3.44
N LEU A 88 -3.39 4.98 -2.17
CA LEU A 88 -2.00 5.24 -1.78
C LEU A 88 -1.07 4.13 -2.30
N ALA A 89 -1.50 2.87 -2.21
CA ALA A 89 -0.73 1.74 -2.75
C ALA A 89 -0.58 1.80 -4.27
N MET A 90 -1.63 2.20 -5.00
CA MET A 90 -1.57 2.41 -6.45
C MET A 90 -0.57 3.51 -6.83
N TRP A 91 -0.53 4.61 -6.07
CA TRP A 91 0.42 5.69 -6.28
C TRP A 91 1.87 5.24 -6.13
N ALA A 92 2.18 4.60 -5.01
CA ALA A 92 3.53 4.08 -4.76
C ALA A 92 3.95 3.00 -5.76
N ALA A 93 3.01 2.13 -6.19
CA ALA A 93 3.28 1.12 -7.20
C ALA A 93 3.62 1.75 -8.56
N GLU A 94 2.91 2.81 -8.95
CA GLU A 94 3.19 3.52 -10.20
C GLU A 94 4.59 4.12 -10.21
N GLU A 95 5.00 4.79 -9.12
CA GLU A 95 6.36 5.33 -8.98
C GLU A 95 7.41 4.21 -9.05
N ALA A 96 7.21 3.09 -8.33
CA ALA A 96 8.13 1.97 -8.35
C ALA A 96 8.30 1.36 -9.75
N VAL A 97 7.22 1.27 -10.53
CA VAL A 97 7.25 0.81 -11.92
C VAL A 97 8.03 1.77 -12.80
N GLN A 98 7.79 3.08 -12.65
CA GLN A 98 8.52 4.10 -13.41
C GLN A 98 10.01 4.13 -13.05
N ASP A 99 10.35 4.05 -11.77
CA ASP A 99 11.75 4.04 -11.29
C ASP A 99 12.50 2.78 -11.77
N SER A 100 11.82 1.62 -11.81
CA SER A 100 12.44 0.39 -12.31
C SER A 100 12.77 0.41 -13.81
N GLY A 101 12.09 1.23 -14.59
CA GLY A 101 12.15 1.22 -16.05
C GLY A 101 11.65 -0.09 -16.69
N PHE A 102 11.01 -0.98 -15.91
CA PHE A 102 10.52 -2.25 -16.43
C PHE A 102 9.17 -2.07 -17.12
N ASP A 103 9.10 -2.58 -18.38
CA ASP A 103 7.89 -2.55 -19.19
C ASP A 103 7.10 -3.86 -19.02
N PHE A 104 6.03 -3.82 -18.21
CA PHE A 104 5.15 -4.95 -17.97
C PHE A 104 4.32 -5.39 -19.20
N THR A 105 4.34 -4.64 -20.29
CA THR A 105 3.71 -5.07 -21.55
C THR A 105 4.57 -6.06 -22.31
N THR A 106 5.83 -6.23 -21.92
CA THR A 106 6.79 -7.15 -22.53
C THR A 106 6.93 -8.43 -21.72
N GLY A 107 7.36 -9.52 -22.36
CA GLY A 107 7.57 -10.80 -21.74
C GLY A 107 6.28 -11.58 -21.44
N ASP A 108 6.36 -12.54 -20.52
CA ASP A 108 5.25 -13.40 -20.14
C ASP A 108 4.49 -12.80 -18.92
N PRO A 109 3.26 -12.29 -19.09
CA PRO A 109 2.52 -11.68 -17.99
C PRO A 109 2.19 -12.66 -16.85
N TYR A 110 2.22 -13.98 -17.09
CA TYR A 110 2.05 -15.00 -16.05
C TYR A 110 3.27 -15.16 -15.14
N ARG A 111 4.38 -14.53 -15.50
CA ARG A 111 5.61 -14.47 -14.70
C ARG A 111 5.79 -13.15 -13.97
N HIS A 112 4.85 -12.21 -14.14
CA HIS A 112 4.81 -10.92 -13.47
C HIS A 112 3.75 -10.95 -12.37
N GLY A 113 4.16 -10.82 -11.12
CA GLY A 113 3.27 -10.95 -9.97
C GLY A 113 3.26 -9.73 -9.04
N VAL A 114 2.42 -9.82 -8.02
CA VAL A 114 2.25 -8.77 -7.01
C VAL A 114 1.95 -9.36 -5.63
N VAL A 115 2.65 -8.89 -4.61
CA VAL A 115 2.38 -9.19 -3.21
C VAL A 115 2.30 -7.87 -2.45
N VAL A 116 1.09 -7.39 -2.23
CA VAL A 116 0.82 -6.10 -1.58
C VAL A 116 -0.19 -6.29 -0.46
N GLY A 117 0.20 -5.98 0.75
CA GLY A 117 -0.63 -6.10 1.93
C GLY A 117 -0.87 -4.79 2.66
N SER A 118 -1.74 -4.85 3.66
CA SER A 118 -2.03 -3.76 4.57
C SER A 118 -2.08 -4.29 6.00
N GLY A 119 -1.82 -3.44 6.98
CA GLY A 119 -1.98 -3.80 8.38
C GLY A 119 -3.44 -4.13 8.75
N ILE A 120 -4.40 -3.43 8.14
CA ILE A 120 -5.82 -3.51 8.49
C ILE A 120 -6.72 -3.62 7.25
N GLY A 121 -6.30 -3.09 6.09
CA GLY A 121 -7.16 -2.94 4.91
C GLY A 121 -7.97 -1.65 4.93
N GLY A 122 -9.18 -1.69 4.38
CA GLY A 122 -10.04 -0.52 4.22
C GLY A 122 -10.82 -0.16 5.48
N ILE A 123 -10.15 0.27 6.53
CA ILE A 123 -10.77 0.63 7.81
C ILE A 123 -11.77 1.79 7.65
N SER A 124 -11.44 2.81 6.83
CA SER A 124 -12.35 3.93 6.55
C SER A 124 -13.64 3.47 5.85
N THR A 125 -13.54 2.44 5.02
CA THR A 125 -14.72 1.83 4.38
C THR A 125 -15.60 1.11 5.40
N ILE A 126 -15.00 0.45 6.41
CA ILE A 126 -15.73 -0.22 7.49
C ILE A 126 -16.48 0.83 8.32
N GLU A 127 -15.79 1.88 8.76
CA GLU A 127 -16.35 2.98 9.56
C GLU A 127 -17.54 3.61 8.84
N GLN A 128 -17.35 4.10 7.60
CA GLN A 128 -18.44 4.67 6.78
C GLN A 128 -19.60 3.69 6.53
N GLY A 129 -19.28 2.40 6.41
CA GLY A 129 -20.28 1.34 6.26
C GLY A 129 -21.16 1.19 7.50
N ILE A 130 -20.55 1.22 8.68
CA ILE A 130 -21.25 1.12 9.98
C ILE A 130 -22.12 2.36 10.21
N GLU A 131 -21.58 3.56 10.02
CA GLU A 131 -22.34 4.81 10.10
C GLU A 131 -23.57 4.76 9.18
N LYS A 132 -23.35 4.38 7.91
CA LYS A 132 -24.43 4.29 6.93
C LYS A 132 -25.48 3.26 7.28
N LEU A 133 -25.07 2.13 7.88
CA LEU A 133 -25.99 1.10 8.37
C LEU A 133 -26.90 1.65 9.48
N HIS A 134 -26.34 2.38 10.42
CA HIS A 134 -27.09 2.98 11.54
C HIS A 134 -28.03 4.11 11.09
N GLU A 135 -27.57 5.01 10.24
CA GLU A 135 -28.34 6.16 9.77
C GLU A 135 -29.46 5.81 8.79
N SER A 136 -29.19 4.90 7.86
CA SER A 136 -30.01 4.72 6.66
C SER A 136 -30.42 3.27 6.39
N GLY A 137 -29.99 2.34 7.22
CA GLY A 137 -30.32 0.91 7.15
C GLY A 137 -29.57 0.13 6.06
N PRO A 138 -29.71 -1.20 6.05
CA PRO A 138 -28.89 -2.12 5.26
C PRO A 138 -29.03 -1.94 3.73
N ARG A 139 -30.16 -1.42 3.25
CA ARG A 139 -30.39 -1.19 1.81
C ARG A 139 -29.53 -0.07 1.23
N ARG A 140 -28.91 0.74 2.06
CA ARG A 140 -28.05 1.87 1.67
C ARG A 140 -26.55 1.55 1.71
N ILE A 141 -26.17 0.35 2.15
CA ILE A 141 -24.79 -0.12 2.11
C ILE A 141 -24.33 -0.27 0.65
N SER A 142 -23.15 0.23 0.35
CA SER A 142 -22.58 0.14 -0.99
C SER A 142 -22.25 -1.32 -1.36
N PRO A 143 -22.55 -1.78 -2.57
CA PRO A 143 -22.09 -3.10 -3.04
C PRO A 143 -20.55 -3.18 -3.16
N PHE A 144 -19.86 -2.03 -3.18
CA PHE A 144 -18.41 -1.96 -3.20
C PHE A 144 -17.78 -2.00 -1.80
N THR A 145 -18.55 -2.08 -0.72
CA THR A 145 -18.02 -2.13 0.64
C THR A 145 -17.03 -3.29 0.81
N VAL A 146 -17.41 -4.51 0.42
CA VAL A 146 -16.53 -5.68 0.54
C VAL A 146 -15.28 -5.56 -0.34
N PRO A 147 -15.37 -5.28 -1.65
CA PRO A 147 -14.17 -5.08 -2.48
C PRO A 147 -13.23 -3.97 -1.97
N ARG A 148 -13.77 -2.91 -1.36
CA ARG A 148 -12.97 -1.80 -0.83
C ARG A 148 -12.23 -2.15 0.46
N LEU A 149 -12.86 -2.93 1.35
CA LEU A 149 -12.28 -3.23 2.66
C LEU A 149 -11.22 -4.35 2.64
N MET A 150 -11.25 -5.23 1.62
CA MET A 150 -10.38 -6.42 1.58
C MET A 150 -8.90 -6.07 1.50
N LEU A 151 -8.06 -6.77 2.28
CA LEU A 151 -6.60 -6.59 2.32
C LEU A 151 -5.92 -6.73 0.95
N ASN A 152 -6.44 -7.59 0.08
CA ASN A 152 -5.90 -7.85 -1.25
C ASN A 152 -6.44 -6.93 -2.35
N SER A 153 -7.28 -5.95 -2.01
CA SER A 153 -7.83 -5.02 -3.00
C SER A 153 -6.72 -4.24 -3.71
N ALA A 154 -5.70 -3.79 -2.98
CA ALA A 154 -4.56 -3.09 -3.57
C ALA A 154 -3.80 -3.99 -4.57
N ALA A 155 -3.47 -5.23 -4.19
CA ALA A 155 -2.80 -6.19 -5.08
C ALA A 155 -3.63 -6.47 -6.34
N GLY A 156 -4.96 -6.64 -6.19
CA GLY A 156 -5.88 -6.82 -7.31
C GLY A 156 -5.89 -5.63 -8.28
N ASN A 157 -6.02 -4.41 -7.76
CA ASN A 157 -6.06 -3.20 -8.61
C ASN A 157 -4.72 -2.94 -9.32
N ILE A 158 -3.58 -3.15 -8.64
CA ILE A 158 -2.25 -3.05 -9.23
C ILE A 158 -2.09 -4.06 -10.37
N SER A 159 -2.51 -5.32 -10.15
CA SER A 159 -2.40 -6.35 -11.18
C SER A 159 -3.26 -6.04 -12.41
N ILE A 160 -4.48 -5.52 -12.21
CA ILE A 160 -5.35 -5.10 -13.31
C ILE A 160 -4.71 -3.95 -14.10
N ARG A 161 -4.17 -2.95 -13.41
CA ARG A 161 -3.55 -1.78 -14.03
C ARG A 161 -2.36 -2.13 -14.91
N HIS A 162 -1.47 -2.99 -14.43
CA HIS A 162 -0.23 -3.35 -15.10
C HIS A 162 -0.31 -4.68 -15.88
N GLY A 163 -1.49 -5.31 -15.95
CA GLY A 163 -1.69 -6.55 -16.69
C GLY A 163 -0.97 -7.77 -16.12
N LEU A 164 -0.68 -7.77 -14.78
CA LEU A 164 0.04 -8.85 -14.12
C LEU A 164 -0.87 -10.07 -13.95
N LYS A 165 -0.45 -11.23 -14.44
CA LYS A 165 -1.21 -12.49 -14.38
C LYS A 165 -0.49 -13.59 -13.60
N GLY A 166 0.68 -13.27 -13.05
CA GLY A 166 1.45 -14.15 -12.18
C GLY A 166 0.88 -14.21 -10.76
N PRO A 167 1.67 -14.69 -9.78
CA PRO A 167 1.23 -14.79 -8.40
C PRO A 167 0.69 -13.47 -7.86
N ASN A 168 -0.50 -13.51 -7.25
CA ASN A 168 -1.16 -12.34 -6.66
C ASN A 168 -1.62 -12.71 -5.25
N SER A 169 -1.12 -12.00 -4.24
CA SER A 169 -1.49 -12.23 -2.85
C SER A 169 -1.35 -10.97 -1.99
N ALA A 170 -1.92 -11.03 -0.79
CA ALA A 170 -1.74 -10.02 0.24
C ALA A 170 -1.42 -10.69 1.56
N ILE A 171 -0.38 -10.21 2.23
CA ILE A 171 -0.03 -10.66 3.58
C ILE A 171 -0.37 -9.54 4.54
N GLY A 172 -1.08 -9.86 5.62
CA GLY A 172 -1.44 -8.94 6.67
C GLY A 172 -0.86 -9.40 8.00
N THR A 173 0.21 -8.76 8.45
CA THR A 173 0.90 -9.05 9.72
C THR A 173 1.24 -7.77 10.48
N ALA A 174 0.29 -6.85 10.51
CA ALA A 174 0.43 -5.53 11.13
C ALA A 174 1.71 -4.81 10.66
N CYS A 175 2.53 -4.28 11.58
CA CYS A 175 3.76 -3.56 11.23
C CYS A 175 4.81 -4.41 10.48
N ALA A 176 4.76 -5.73 10.58
CA ALA A 176 5.67 -6.64 9.87
C ALA A 176 5.24 -6.96 8.43
N THR A 177 4.08 -6.48 8.00
CA THR A 177 3.49 -6.78 6.67
C THR A 177 4.48 -6.51 5.51
N GLY A 178 5.20 -5.38 5.55
CA GLY A 178 6.16 -5.02 4.50
C GLY A 178 7.30 -6.03 4.35
N GLY A 179 7.90 -6.40 5.47
CA GLY A 179 8.97 -7.41 5.48
C GLY A 179 8.48 -8.77 4.98
N HIS A 180 7.28 -9.19 5.37
CA HIS A 180 6.70 -10.46 4.91
C HIS A 180 6.31 -10.44 3.44
N ASN A 181 5.80 -9.32 2.92
CA ASN A 181 5.52 -9.19 1.49
C ASN A 181 6.81 -9.28 0.65
N ILE A 182 7.88 -8.58 1.06
CA ILE A 182 9.19 -8.66 0.39
C ILE A 182 9.74 -10.10 0.45
N LEU A 183 9.67 -10.75 1.62
CA LEU A 183 10.10 -12.13 1.78
C LEU A 183 9.34 -13.07 0.82
N SER A 184 8.01 -12.97 0.80
CA SER A 184 7.16 -13.79 -0.07
C SER A 184 7.47 -13.54 -1.56
N ALA A 185 7.66 -12.28 -1.96
CA ALA A 185 8.04 -11.92 -3.33
C ALA A 185 9.39 -12.54 -3.71
N CYS A 186 10.39 -12.44 -2.83
CA CYS A 186 11.70 -13.08 -3.03
C CYS A 186 11.61 -14.60 -3.18
N ASP A 187 10.78 -15.24 -2.36
CA ASP A 187 10.62 -16.70 -2.40
C ASP A 187 9.91 -17.13 -3.69
N LEU A 188 8.90 -16.40 -4.17
CA LEU A 188 8.24 -16.68 -5.44
C LEU A 188 9.20 -16.59 -6.62
N ILE A 189 10.10 -15.61 -6.64
CA ILE A 189 11.13 -15.48 -7.67
C ILE A 189 12.14 -16.64 -7.55
N ARG A 190 12.66 -16.93 -6.37
CA ARG A 190 13.63 -18.01 -6.14
C ARG A 190 13.09 -19.40 -6.47
N LEU A 191 11.81 -19.62 -6.26
CA LEU A 191 11.12 -20.87 -6.64
C LEU A 191 10.77 -20.93 -8.13
N GLY A 192 11.16 -19.94 -8.92
CA GLY A 192 10.89 -19.89 -10.35
C GLY A 192 9.41 -19.70 -10.70
N ARG A 193 8.59 -19.19 -9.77
CA ARG A 193 7.16 -18.94 -10.00
C ARG A 193 6.89 -17.58 -10.60
N ALA A 194 7.82 -16.64 -10.49
CA ALA A 194 7.78 -15.32 -11.10
C ALA A 194 9.19 -14.86 -11.46
N ASP A 195 9.30 -13.93 -12.40
CA ASP A 195 10.55 -13.24 -12.75
C ASP A 195 10.60 -11.84 -12.16
N VAL A 196 9.42 -11.19 -12.05
CA VAL A 196 9.27 -9.85 -11.49
C VAL A 196 8.10 -9.83 -10.52
N MET A 197 8.31 -9.18 -9.37
CA MET A 197 7.29 -9.03 -8.34
C MET A 197 7.20 -7.57 -7.87
N LEU A 198 6.01 -6.99 -7.91
CA LEU A 198 5.71 -5.78 -7.16
C LEU A 198 5.40 -6.16 -5.71
N SER A 199 6.11 -5.55 -4.76
CA SER A 199 5.91 -5.80 -3.33
C SER A 199 5.77 -4.49 -2.58
N LEU A 200 4.74 -4.35 -1.77
CA LEU A 200 4.42 -3.11 -1.09
C LEU A 200 3.68 -3.35 0.22
N ILE A 201 3.79 -2.39 1.12
CA ILE A 201 2.97 -2.29 2.34
C ILE A 201 2.23 -0.96 2.38
N HIS A 202 1.01 -0.97 2.92
CA HIS A 202 0.33 0.19 3.45
C HIS A 202 0.19 0.07 4.98
N ILE A 203 0.64 1.11 5.71
CA ILE A 203 0.36 1.29 7.13
C ILE A 203 -0.85 2.22 7.23
N SER A 204 -1.81 1.91 8.10
CA SER A 204 -3.04 2.68 8.24
C SER A 204 -2.77 4.14 8.66
N GLU A 205 -3.49 5.06 8.01
CA GLU A 205 -3.62 6.44 8.51
C GLU A 205 -4.58 6.48 9.71
N PRO A 206 -4.50 7.53 10.56
CA PRO A 206 -5.45 7.71 11.65
C PRO A 206 -6.86 7.84 11.06
N THR A 207 -7.78 7.08 11.63
CA THR A 207 -9.22 7.18 11.35
C THR A 207 -9.89 7.87 12.52
N ARG A 208 -11.05 8.48 12.27
CA ARG A 208 -11.89 8.98 13.35
C ARG A 208 -12.29 7.80 14.24
N PRO A 209 -12.05 7.86 15.56
CA PRO A 209 -12.58 6.84 16.45
C PRO A 209 -14.12 6.85 16.41
N PRO A 210 -14.77 5.70 16.58
CA PRO A 210 -16.22 5.64 16.64
C PRO A 210 -16.74 6.49 17.80
N GLU A 211 -17.78 7.24 17.54
CA GLU A 211 -18.54 8.00 18.56
C GLU A 211 -19.20 7.04 19.56
#